data_a75305b25727697b7eafe06f956c3e3f
#
_entry.id   a75305b25727697b7eafe06f956c3e3f
#
_cell.length_a   1.000
_cell.length_b   1.000
_cell.length_c   1.000
_cell.angle_alpha   90.00
_cell.angle_beta   90.00
_cell.angle_gamma   90.00
#
_symmetry.space_group_name_H-M   'P 1'
#
loop_
_entity.id
_entity.type
_entity.pdbx_description
1 polymer ?
#
loop_
_entity_poly.entity_id
_entity_poly.type
_entity_poly.pdbx_seq_one_letter_code
_entity_poly.pdbx_strand_id
1 'polypeptide(L)' 'MEPEVVSIAETRALTRLGTTKIYELIADGALRTVKVGRRRLVRVESIRELLAAA' A
#
# COMPACT_ATOMS: atom_id res chain seq x y z
N MET A 1 16.77 3.80 8.36
CA MET A 1 15.93 2.58 8.37
C MET A 1 14.64 2.84 7.61
N GLU A 2 14.32 1.99 6.67
CA GLU A 2 13.10 2.15 5.90
C GLU A 2 11.88 1.72 6.73
N PRO A 3 10.75 2.41 6.63
CA PRO A 3 9.54 1.99 7.31
C PRO A 3 9.03 0.67 6.71
N GLU A 4 8.46 -0.17 7.56
CA GLU A 4 7.86 -1.43 7.13
C GLU A 4 6.43 -1.22 6.62
N VAL A 5 5.79 -0.14 7.07
CA VAL A 5 4.43 0.20 6.68
C VAL A 5 4.33 1.70 6.44
N VAL A 6 3.40 2.07 5.58
CA VAL A 6 3.13 3.47 5.27
C VAL A 6 1.61 3.68 5.23
N SER A 7 1.19 4.92 5.32
CA SER A 7 -0.23 5.26 5.26
C SER A 7 -0.79 5.09 3.84
N ILE A 8 -2.10 5.13 3.70
CA ILE A 8 -2.75 5.13 2.39
C ILE A 8 -2.30 6.36 1.59
N ALA A 9 -2.20 7.52 2.23
CA ALA A 9 -1.75 8.74 1.56
C ALA A 9 -0.33 8.59 1.03
N GLU A 10 0.55 7.98 1.81
CA GLU A 10 1.93 7.72 1.38
C GLU A 10 1.98 6.71 0.24
N THR A 11 1.11 5.70 0.28
CA THR A 11 1.01 4.72 -0.80
C THR A 11 0.60 5.40 -2.11
N ARG A 12 -0.33 6.34 -2.05
CA ARG A 12 -0.73 7.12 -3.22
C ARG A 12 0.45 7.89 -3.80
N ALA A 13 1.24 8.51 -2.93
CA ALA A 13 2.42 9.26 -3.36
C ALA A 13 3.47 8.36 -4.02
N LEU A 14 3.69 7.18 -3.46
CA LEU A 14 4.69 6.25 -3.96
C LEU A 14 4.28 5.59 -5.27
N THR A 15 3.01 5.25 -5.42
CA THR A 15 2.50 4.55 -6.61
C THR A 15 1.89 5.49 -7.64
N ARG A 16 1.54 6.70 -7.22
CA ARG A 16 0.82 7.68 -8.02
C ARG A 16 -0.56 7.21 -8.50
N LEU A 17 -1.11 6.23 -7.80
CA LEU A 17 -2.45 5.72 -8.08
C LEU A 17 -3.47 6.45 -7.22
N GLY A 18 -4.70 6.53 -7.72
CA GLY A 18 -5.80 7.10 -6.96
C GLY A 18 -6.26 6.16 -5.85
N THR A 19 -7.01 6.70 -4.90
CA THR A 19 -7.51 5.94 -3.75
C THR A 19 -8.33 4.72 -4.18
N THR A 20 -9.19 4.87 -5.17
CA THR A 20 -10.02 3.77 -5.68
C THR A 20 -9.16 2.61 -6.15
N LYS A 21 -8.12 2.92 -6.94
CA LYS A 21 -7.23 1.89 -7.47
C LYS A 21 -6.47 1.18 -6.35
N ILE A 22 -6.04 1.93 -5.34
CA ILE A 22 -5.34 1.37 -4.19
C ILE A 22 -6.24 0.38 -3.45
N TYR A 23 -7.50 0.73 -3.21
CA TYR A 23 -8.43 -0.18 -2.54
C TYR A 23 -8.75 -1.40 -3.39
N GLU A 24 -8.79 -1.26 -4.71
CA GLU A 24 -8.94 -2.42 -5.60
C GLU A 24 -7.76 -3.38 -5.46
N LEU A 25 -6.55 -2.84 -5.40
CA LEU A 25 -5.35 -3.65 -5.24
C LEU A 25 -5.30 -4.34 -3.88
N ILE A 26 -5.81 -3.68 -2.85
CA ILE A 26 -5.93 -4.28 -1.52
C ILE A 26 -6.93 -5.44 -1.57
N ALA A 27 -8.07 -5.24 -2.21
CA ALA A 27 -9.09 -6.28 -2.33
C ALA A 27 -8.59 -7.49 -3.12
N ASP A 28 -7.78 -7.26 -4.15
CA ASP A 28 -7.19 -8.32 -4.98
C ASP A 28 -6.03 -9.05 -4.30
N GLY A 29 -5.54 -8.52 -3.19
CA GLY A 29 -4.40 -9.09 -2.49
C GLY A 29 -3.04 -8.65 -3.02
N ALA A 30 -3.01 -7.74 -4.02
CA ALA A 30 -1.75 -7.22 -4.55
C ALA A 30 -1.05 -6.31 -3.55
N LEU A 31 -1.82 -5.59 -2.74
CA LEU A 31 -1.29 -4.79 -1.64
C LEU A 31 -1.76 -5.39 -0.33
N ARG A 32 -0.83 -5.59 0.58
CA ARG A 32 -1.12 -6.14 1.90
C ARG A 32 -1.23 -5.00 2.89
N THR A 33 -2.21 -5.07 3.76
CA THR A 33 -2.43 -4.04 4.76
C THR A 33 -2.38 -4.61 6.16
N VAL A 34 -2.10 -3.73 7.11
CA VAL A 34 -2.11 -4.05 8.54
C VAL A 34 -2.98 -3.00 9.20
N LYS A 35 -3.90 -3.43 10.03
CA LYS A 35 -4.73 -2.51 10.79
C LYS A 35 -4.13 -2.33 12.19
N VAL A 36 -3.76 -1.09 12.52
CA VAL A 36 -3.22 -0.75 13.83
C VAL A 36 -4.15 0.28 14.45
N GLY A 37 -4.91 -0.13 15.45
CA GLY A 37 -5.94 0.70 16.04
C GLY A 37 -7.00 1.05 14.99
N ARG A 38 -7.16 2.32 14.70
CA ARG A 38 -8.10 2.80 13.69
C ARG A 38 -7.45 3.08 12.34
N ARG A 39 -6.14 2.85 12.25
CA ARG A 39 -5.39 3.15 11.03
C ARG A 39 -5.18 1.90 10.21
N ARG A 40 -5.35 2.04 8.92
CA ARG A 40 -4.97 1.03 7.96
C ARG A 40 -3.64 1.45 7.34
N LEU A 41 -2.66 0.60 7.44
CA LEU A 41 -1.32 0.85 6.92
C LEU A 41 -1.00 -0.18 5.84
N VAL A 42 -0.25 0.23 4.83
CA VAL A 42 0.13 -0.63 3.72
C VAL A 42 1.57 -1.09 3.92
N ARG A 43 1.82 -2.37 3.72
CA ARG A 43 3.17 -2.92 3.83
C ARG A 43 4.00 -2.45 2.64
N VAL A 44 5.14 -1.83 2.93
CA VAL A 44 6.05 -1.33 1.89
C VAL A 44 6.52 -2.44 0.98
N GLU A 45 6.74 -3.62 1.54
CA GLU A 45 7.14 -4.80 0.79
C GLU A 45 6.19 -5.10 -0.36
N SER A 46 4.87 -5.03 -0.10
CA SER A 46 3.89 -5.28 -1.15
C SER A 46 3.88 -4.19 -2.21
N ILE A 47 4.17 -2.95 -1.83
CA ILE A 47 4.30 -1.85 -2.78
C ILE A 47 5.48 -2.10 -3.72
N ARG A 48 6.60 -2.53 -3.17
CA ARG A 48 7.80 -2.84 -3.96
C ARG A 48 7.55 -3.96 -4.94
N GLU A 49 6.86 -5.00 -4.50
CA GLU A 49 6.51 -6.13 -5.36
C GLU A 49 5.61 -5.68 -6.50
N LEU A 50 4.62 -4.83 -6.20
CA LEU A 50 3.72 -4.30 -7.20
C LEU A 50 4.46 -3.48 -8.26
N LEU A 51 5.36 -2.60 -7.83
CA LEU A 51 6.12 -1.75 -8.73
C LEU A 51 7.14 -2.55 -9.55
N ALA A 52 7.69 -3.60 -8.97
CA ALA A 52 8.64 -4.47 -9.66
C ALA A 52 7.95 -5.29 -10.75
N ALA A 53 6.67 -5.61 -10.58
CA ALA A 53 5.90 -6.40 -11.54
C ALA A 53 5.34 -5.55 -12.69
N ALA A 54 5.37 -4.25 -12.55
CA ALA A 54 4.82 -3.33 -13.55
C ALA A 54 5.71 -3.18 -14.78
#